data_85585df319c8b8ac7b386a1890d615a1
#
_entry.id   85585df319c8b8ac7b386a1890d615a1
#
_cell.length_a   1.000
_cell.length_b   1.000
_cell.length_c   1.000
_cell.angle_alpha   90.00
_cell.angle_beta   90.00
_cell.angle_gamma   90.00
#
_symmetry.space_group_name_H-M   'P 1'
#
loop_
_entity.id
_entity.type
_entity.pdbx_description
1 polymer ?
#
loop_
_entity_poly.entity_id
_entity_poly.type
_entity_poly.pdbx_seq_one_letter_code
_entity_poly.pdbx_strand_id
1 'polypeptide(L)'
;MAGRKLADIVSVDTAYTVEPHQHNWFAPPVATIVALDLGIKSMTPQRFAERGVRVHVLPANATLEDIYSYNPDGVFFSNGPGDPATADEQVELLQGVLRKGTPFFGICFGNQLLGRALGFGTYKLLFGHRGINQPVMDKTTGKVEITAQNHGFAVDAPIGEYVTAPNAEFGEVMVSHVGLNDNVVEGLTCKDIPAFSVQYHPEAAAGPHDSAYLFDRFIDLMVATKTAKEA
;
A
#
# COMPACT_ATOMS: atom_id res chain seq x y z
N MET A 1 -10.97 8.67 16.78
CA MET A 1 -10.19 7.52 16.26
C MET A 1 -8.80 7.44 16.88
N ALA A 2 -8.25 8.53 17.41
CA ALA A 2 -6.95 8.50 18.09
C ALA A 2 -6.92 7.44 19.21
N GLY A 3 -5.84 6.64 19.27
CA GLY A 3 -5.62 5.56 20.21
C GLY A 3 -6.51 4.32 20.03
N ARG A 4 -7.24 4.18 18.91
CA ARG A 4 -8.13 3.05 18.68
C ARG A 4 -7.56 2.07 17.64
N LYS A 5 -7.32 0.82 18.06
CA LYS A 5 -6.99 -0.31 17.18
C LYS A 5 -8.28 -0.84 16.57
N LEU A 6 -8.55 -0.52 15.32
CA LEU A 6 -9.82 -0.86 14.65
C LEU A 6 -9.64 -1.80 13.45
N ALA A 7 -8.46 -1.92 12.88
CA ALA A 7 -8.20 -2.77 11.73
C ALA A 7 -8.56 -4.23 11.99
N ASP A 8 -8.22 -4.75 13.16
CA ASP A 8 -8.50 -6.14 13.56
C ASP A 8 -10.00 -6.45 13.68
N ILE A 9 -10.84 -5.40 13.91
CA ILE A 9 -12.29 -5.57 14.09
C ILE A 9 -13.01 -5.69 12.75
N VAL A 10 -12.45 -5.13 11.70
CA VAL A 10 -13.06 -5.06 10.36
C VAL A 10 -12.42 -6.02 9.37
N SER A 11 -11.32 -6.66 9.75
CA SER A 11 -10.63 -7.68 8.97
C SER A 11 -11.48 -8.95 8.85
N VAL A 12 -11.23 -9.72 7.77
CA VAL A 12 -11.84 -11.06 7.63
C VAL A 12 -11.34 -12.01 8.70
N ASP A 13 -12.17 -12.97 9.09
CA ASP A 13 -11.79 -14.03 10.04
C ASP A 13 -11.01 -15.17 9.35
N THR A 14 -11.22 -15.36 8.06
CA THR A 14 -10.66 -16.47 7.30
C THR A 14 -10.10 -15.98 5.97
N ALA A 15 -8.91 -16.45 5.62
CA ALA A 15 -8.28 -16.16 4.34
C ALA A 15 -9.14 -16.62 3.16
N TYR A 16 -9.12 -15.84 2.08
CA TYR A 16 -9.76 -16.19 0.82
C TYR A 16 -8.89 -15.81 -0.38
N THR A 17 -9.23 -16.35 -1.53
CA THR A 17 -8.50 -16.09 -2.77
C THR A 17 -9.41 -15.49 -3.83
N VAL A 18 -8.91 -14.47 -4.52
CA VAL A 18 -9.52 -13.93 -5.74
C VAL A 18 -8.65 -14.33 -6.92
N GLU A 19 -9.24 -15.14 -7.82
CA GLU A 19 -8.56 -15.61 -9.01
C GLU A 19 -8.52 -14.55 -10.10
N PRO A 20 -7.51 -14.57 -10.99
CA PRO A 20 -7.43 -13.66 -12.12
C PRO A 20 -8.65 -13.74 -13.03
N HIS A 21 -9.10 -12.60 -13.56
CA HIS A 21 -10.12 -12.53 -14.60
C HIS A 21 -9.51 -12.91 -15.97
N GLN A 22 -9.26 -14.19 -16.19
CA GLN A 22 -8.62 -14.66 -17.43
C GLN A 22 -9.65 -15.33 -18.34
N HIS A 23 -9.51 -15.08 -19.65
CA HIS A 23 -10.27 -15.80 -20.68
C HIS A 23 -9.78 -17.25 -20.87
N ASN A 24 -8.56 -17.56 -20.42
CA ASN A 24 -7.99 -18.91 -20.47
C ASN A 24 -7.69 -19.41 -19.05
N TRP A 25 -8.54 -20.29 -18.56
CA TRP A 25 -8.44 -20.90 -17.21
C TRP A 25 -7.17 -21.73 -16.98
N PHE A 26 -6.43 -22.06 -18.05
CA PHE A 26 -5.18 -22.83 -17.98
C PHE A 26 -3.91 -21.95 -17.99
N ALA A 27 -4.07 -20.65 -18.21
CA ALA A 27 -2.92 -19.75 -18.15
C ALA A 27 -2.52 -19.50 -16.68
N PRO A 28 -1.21 -19.52 -16.35
CA PRO A 28 -0.79 -19.14 -15.00
C PRO A 28 -1.08 -17.66 -14.74
N PRO A 29 -1.27 -17.25 -13.48
CA PRO A 29 -1.38 -15.83 -13.14
C PRO A 29 -0.12 -15.07 -13.56
N VAL A 30 -0.29 -13.78 -13.90
CA VAL A 30 0.82 -12.87 -14.18
C VAL A 30 1.72 -12.72 -12.97
N ALA A 31 1.10 -12.64 -11.79
CA ALA A 31 1.75 -12.62 -10.49
C ALA A 31 0.80 -13.14 -9.42
N THR A 32 1.34 -13.52 -8.27
CA THR A 32 0.59 -13.85 -7.06
C THR A 32 0.94 -12.86 -5.96
N ILE A 33 -0.05 -12.24 -5.34
CA ILE A 33 0.14 -11.36 -4.19
C ILE A 33 -0.57 -11.88 -2.95
N VAL A 34 -0.01 -11.54 -1.80
CA VAL A 34 -0.71 -11.62 -0.52
C VAL A 34 -1.14 -10.22 -0.11
N ALA A 35 -2.44 -10.05 0.13
CA ALA A 35 -3.02 -8.83 0.63
C ALA A 35 -3.39 -8.98 2.12
N LEU A 36 -2.86 -8.12 2.98
CA LEU A 36 -3.28 -8.05 4.38
C LEU A 36 -4.57 -7.22 4.47
N ASP A 37 -5.63 -7.83 4.97
CA ASP A 37 -6.92 -7.16 5.17
C ASP A 37 -6.93 -6.36 6.48
N LEU A 38 -6.81 -5.05 6.33
CA LEU A 38 -6.93 -4.07 7.43
C LEU A 38 -8.29 -3.34 7.40
N GLY A 39 -9.19 -3.78 6.54
CA GLY A 39 -10.46 -3.17 6.16
C GLY A 39 -10.55 -2.96 4.64
N ILE A 40 -10.10 -3.96 3.88
CA ILE A 40 -9.96 -3.91 2.43
C ILE A 40 -11.30 -3.65 1.73
N LYS A 41 -11.31 -2.75 0.76
CA LYS A 41 -12.47 -2.59 -0.11
C LYS A 41 -12.50 -3.73 -1.13
N SER A 42 -13.69 -4.29 -1.37
CA SER A 42 -13.89 -5.42 -2.28
C SER A 42 -13.38 -5.18 -3.71
N MET A 43 -13.35 -3.91 -4.15
CA MET A 43 -12.79 -3.55 -5.46
C MET A 43 -11.27 -3.68 -5.55
N THR A 44 -10.53 -3.58 -4.44
CA THR A 44 -9.06 -3.64 -4.46
C THR A 44 -8.55 -4.97 -5.02
N PRO A 45 -8.95 -6.16 -4.48
CA PRO A 45 -8.52 -7.42 -5.05
C PRO A 45 -9.05 -7.64 -6.48
N GLN A 46 -10.23 -7.06 -6.84
CA GLN A 46 -10.74 -7.11 -8.20
C GLN A 46 -9.85 -6.34 -9.19
N ARG A 47 -9.33 -5.16 -8.80
CA ARG A 47 -8.39 -4.39 -9.63
C ARG A 47 -7.11 -5.15 -9.96
N PHE A 48 -6.63 -5.95 -9.03
CA PHE A 48 -5.52 -6.87 -9.29
C PHE A 48 -5.93 -8.03 -10.19
N ALA A 49 -7.09 -8.65 -9.91
CA ALA A 49 -7.60 -9.79 -10.68
C ALA A 49 -7.90 -9.42 -12.15
N GLU A 50 -8.41 -8.21 -12.43
CA GLU A 50 -8.60 -7.64 -13.77
C GLU A 50 -7.28 -7.59 -14.58
N ARG A 51 -6.14 -7.51 -13.88
CA ARG A 51 -4.78 -7.47 -14.45
C ARG A 51 -4.07 -8.82 -14.48
N GLY A 52 -4.80 -9.90 -14.24
CA GLY A 52 -4.25 -11.25 -14.26
C GLY A 52 -3.49 -11.67 -13.00
N VAL A 53 -3.63 -10.94 -11.90
CA VAL A 53 -2.98 -11.24 -10.63
C VAL A 53 -3.89 -12.09 -9.74
N ARG A 54 -3.33 -13.17 -9.16
CA ARG A 54 -3.97 -13.91 -8.07
C ARG A 54 -3.78 -13.19 -6.76
N VAL A 55 -4.84 -13.01 -5.98
CA VAL A 55 -4.79 -12.32 -4.69
C VAL A 55 -5.22 -13.25 -3.56
N HIS A 56 -4.32 -13.56 -2.65
CA HIS A 56 -4.64 -14.21 -1.39
C HIS A 56 -4.84 -13.13 -0.32
N VAL A 57 -6.07 -12.99 0.16
CA VAL A 57 -6.42 -12.02 1.20
C VAL A 57 -6.35 -12.70 2.55
N LEU A 58 -5.48 -12.20 3.44
CA LEU A 58 -5.25 -12.74 4.77
C LEU A 58 -5.80 -11.80 5.86
N PRO A 59 -6.19 -12.34 7.01
CA PRO A 59 -6.58 -11.53 8.17
C PRO A 59 -5.47 -10.60 8.66
N ALA A 60 -5.85 -9.53 9.37
CA ALA A 60 -4.92 -8.53 9.92
C ALA A 60 -3.88 -9.10 10.91
N ASN A 61 -4.18 -10.24 11.52
CA ASN A 61 -3.31 -10.96 12.47
C ASN A 61 -2.44 -12.05 11.81
N ALA A 62 -2.39 -12.11 10.47
CA ALA A 62 -1.53 -13.05 9.75
C ALA A 62 -0.06 -12.82 10.09
N THR A 63 0.69 -13.91 10.19
CA THR A 63 2.13 -13.90 10.47
C THR A 63 2.96 -13.77 9.19
N LEU A 64 4.25 -13.53 9.34
CA LEU A 64 5.18 -13.54 8.23
C LEU A 64 5.23 -14.93 7.55
N GLU A 65 5.12 -16.02 8.32
CA GLU A 65 5.06 -17.39 7.82
C GLU A 65 3.80 -17.61 6.99
N ASP A 66 2.65 -17.15 7.46
CA ASP A 66 1.39 -17.22 6.71
C ASP A 66 1.50 -16.54 5.35
N ILE A 67 2.08 -15.32 5.30
CA ILE A 67 2.30 -14.58 4.06
C ILE A 67 3.14 -15.41 3.08
N TYR A 68 4.28 -15.93 3.54
CA TYR A 68 5.23 -16.62 2.66
C TYR A 68 4.84 -18.07 2.35
N SER A 69 3.85 -18.65 3.03
CA SER A 69 3.28 -19.95 2.68
C SER A 69 2.64 -19.97 1.28
N TYR A 70 2.24 -18.79 0.78
CA TYR A 70 1.67 -18.61 -0.56
C TYR A 70 2.71 -18.30 -1.65
N ASN A 71 4.01 -18.22 -1.32
CA ASN A 71 5.10 -17.85 -2.23
C ASN A 71 4.79 -16.58 -3.06
N PRO A 72 4.46 -15.45 -2.45
CA PRO A 72 4.00 -14.27 -3.17
C PRO A 72 5.12 -13.59 -3.96
N ASP A 73 4.80 -13.09 -5.16
CA ASP A 73 5.64 -12.20 -5.94
C ASP A 73 5.64 -10.77 -5.34
N GLY A 74 4.61 -10.40 -4.58
CA GLY A 74 4.48 -9.13 -3.88
C GLY A 74 3.52 -9.18 -2.70
N VAL A 75 3.62 -8.19 -1.81
CA VAL A 75 2.76 -8.04 -0.63
C VAL A 75 2.05 -6.70 -0.68
N PHE A 76 0.76 -6.72 -0.38
CA PHE A 76 -0.10 -5.54 -0.38
C PHE A 76 -0.72 -5.32 1.00
N PHE A 77 -0.64 -4.10 1.55
CA PHE A 77 -1.38 -3.74 2.75
C PHE A 77 -2.52 -2.79 2.40
N SER A 78 -3.72 -3.18 2.80
CA SER A 78 -4.93 -2.48 2.43
C SER A 78 -5.16 -1.18 3.20
N ASN A 79 -6.17 -0.45 2.75
CA ASN A 79 -6.81 0.57 3.56
C ASN A 79 -7.44 -0.03 4.83
N GLY A 80 -7.68 0.81 5.82
CA GLY A 80 -8.33 0.40 7.07
C GLY A 80 -8.61 1.58 8.00
N PRO A 81 -9.46 1.36 9.01
CA PRO A 81 -9.76 2.34 10.05
C PRO A 81 -8.77 2.24 11.20
N GLY A 82 -8.74 3.27 12.03
CA GLY A 82 -8.00 3.28 13.29
C GLY A 82 -6.90 4.33 13.34
N ASP A 83 -6.12 4.23 14.40
CA ASP A 83 -4.93 5.05 14.61
C ASP A 83 -3.70 4.22 14.20
N PRO A 84 -2.92 4.65 13.21
CA PRO A 84 -1.72 3.91 12.81
C PRO A 84 -0.72 3.74 13.95
N ALA A 85 -0.70 4.63 14.94
CA ALA A 85 0.15 4.52 16.11
C ALA A 85 -0.14 3.30 17.01
N THR A 86 -1.27 2.62 16.81
CA THR A 86 -1.66 1.42 17.57
C THR A 86 -1.39 0.10 16.84
N ALA A 87 -0.80 0.15 15.66
CA ALA A 87 -0.63 -1.01 14.77
C ALA A 87 0.82 -1.54 14.76
N ASP A 88 1.44 -1.67 15.93
CA ASP A 88 2.85 -2.09 16.06
C ASP A 88 3.10 -3.48 15.45
N GLU A 89 2.19 -4.44 15.67
CA GLU A 89 2.28 -5.79 15.11
C GLU A 89 2.32 -5.79 13.57
N GLN A 90 1.47 -4.97 12.93
CA GLN A 90 1.44 -4.84 11.48
C GLN A 90 2.67 -4.09 10.94
N VAL A 91 3.24 -3.16 11.72
CA VAL A 91 4.49 -2.48 11.39
C VAL A 91 5.65 -3.46 11.43
N GLU A 92 5.76 -4.28 12.47
CA GLU A 92 6.80 -5.32 12.59
C GLU A 92 6.69 -6.36 11.46
N LEU A 93 5.45 -6.79 11.15
CA LEU A 93 5.17 -7.68 10.02
C LEU A 93 5.67 -7.08 8.71
N LEU A 94 5.35 -5.80 8.45
CA LEU A 94 5.80 -5.09 7.26
C LEU A 94 7.32 -4.98 7.19
N GLN A 95 7.99 -4.65 8.29
CA GLN A 95 9.45 -4.63 8.35
C GLN A 95 10.05 -6.00 7.97
N GLY A 96 9.43 -7.09 8.40
CA GLY A 96 9.80 -8.45 7.98
C GLY A 96 9.69 -8.67 6.47
N VAL A 97 8.63 -8.15 5.84
CA VAL A 97 8.43 -8.20 4.39
C VAL A 97 9.50 -7.37 3.66
N LEU A 98 9.77 -6.14 4.13
CA LEU A 98 10.75 -5.24 3.53
C LEU A 98 12.17 -5.82 3.60
N ARG A 99 12.57 -6.43 4.73
CA ARG A 99 13.88 -7.11 4.89
C ARG A 99 14.08 -8.26 3.91
N LYS A 100 13.01 -8.92 3.50
CA LYS A 100 13.07 -10.00 2.48
C LYS A 100 13.19 -9.45 1.05
N GLY A 101 13.12 -8.14 0.85
CA GLY A 101 13.16 -7.52 -0.47
C GLY A 101 11.98 -7.94 -1.35
N THR A 102 10.84 -8.22 -0.75
CA THR A 102 9.60 -8.54 -1.47
C THR A 102 8.93 -7.23 -1.90
N PRO A 103 8.53 -7.08 -3.17
CA PRO A 103 7.78 -5.93 -3.63
C PRO A 103 6.57 -5.62 -2.75
N PHE A 104 6.46 -4.35 -2.36
CA PHE A 104 5.40 -3.89 -1.45
C PHE A 104 4.62 -2.70 -2.03
N PHE A 105 3.30 -2.77 -1.89
CA PHE A 105 2.40 -1.64 -2.16
C PHE A 105 1.45 -1.44 -0.98
N GLY A 106 1.26 -0.21 -0.53
CA GLY A 106 0.34 0.14 0.55
C GLY A 106 -0.65 1.24 0.17
N ILE A 107 -1.93 1.07 0.52
CA ILE A 107 -2.98 2.06 0.29
C ILE A 107 -3.54 2.56 1.63
N CYS A 108 -3.65 3.89 1.78
CA CYS A 108 -4.28 4.58 2.89
C CYS A 108 -3.67 4.18 4.25
N PHE A 109 -4.25 3.25 5.00
CA PHE A 109 -3.66 2.73 6.21
C PHE A 109 -2.32 2.03 5.93
N GLY A 110 -2.22 1.29 4.80
CA GLY A 110 -0.98 0.68 4.34
C GLY A 110 0.14 1.70 4.05
N ASN A 111 -0.18 2.91 3.56
CA ASN A 111 0.78 4.02 3.44
C ASN A 111 1.29 4.49 4.81
N GLN A 112 0.39 4.63 5.78
CA GLN A 112 0.75 5.04 7.13
C GLN A 112 1.63 4.00 7.83
N LEU A 113 1.36 2.71 7.61
CA LEU A 113 2.19 1.62 8.12
C LEU A 113 3.56 1.56 7.45
N LEU A 114 3.66 1.86 6.14
CA LEU A 114 4.97 1.98 5.47
C LEU A 114 5.76 3.14 6.09
N GLY A 115 5.15 4.30 6.27
CA GLY A 115 5.80 5.44 6.94
C GLY A 115 6.36 5.05 8.31
N ARG A 116 5.58 4.35 9.13
CA ARG A 116 5.99 3.86 10.44
C ARG A 116 7.10 2.81 10.35
N ALA A 117 7.02 1.86 9.43
CA ALA A 117 8.05 0.83 9.24
C ALA A 117 9.41 1.45 8.87
N LEU A 118 9.39 2.53 8.09
CA LEU A 118 10.56 3.34 7.74
C LEU A 118 11.04 4.24 8.90
N GLY A 119 10.30 4.29 10.02
CA GLY A 119 10.64 5.04 11.24
C GLY A 119 10.09 6.46 11.30
N PHE A 120 9.26 6.89 10.33
CA PHE A 120 8.55 8.17 10.41
C PHE A 120 7.42 8.14 11.43
N GLY A 121 7.08 9.31 11.96
CA GLY A 121 5.87 9.51 12.75
C GLY A 121 4.60 9.55 11.90
N THR A 122 3.46 9.49 12.58
CA THR A 122 2.15 9.80 12.00
C THR A 122 1.43 10.80 12.89
N TYR A 123 0.60 11.64 12.30
CA TYR A 123 -0.16 12.64 13.05
C TYR A 123 -1.62 12.69 12.63
N LYS A 124 -2.44 13.14 13.55
CA LYS A 124 -3.88 13.35 13.32
C LYS A 124 -4.11 14.66 12.59
N LEU A 125 -4.73 14.60 11.43
CA LEU A 125 -5.19 15.81 10.72
C LEU A 125 -6.34 16.47 11.48
N LEU A 126 -6.38 17.81 11.47
CA LEU A 126 -7.42 18.58 12.15
C LEU A 126 -8.82 18.22 11.63
N PHE A 127 -8.99 18.18 10.32
CA PHE A 127 -10.27 17.85 9.66
C PHE A 127 -10.25 16.51 8.94
N GLY A 128 -9.08 16.03 8.51
CA GLY A 128 -8.90 14.87 7.63
C GLY A 128 -9.34 15.15 6.20
N HIS A 129 -8.95 14.28 5.27
CA HIS A 129 -9.33 14.38 3.86
C HIS A 129 -10.49 13.44 3.57
N ARG A 130 -11.58 13.97 3.03
CA ARG A 130 -12.78 13.21 2.65
C ARG A 130 -13.36 13.80 1.38
N GLY A 131 -13.53 12.96 0.37
CA GLY A 131 -14.10 13.37 -0.91
C GLY A 131 -13.44 12.66 -2.09
N ILE A 132 -13.99 12.91 -3.27
CA ILE A 132 -13.58 12.29 -4.53
C ILE A 132 -12.92 13.32 -5.49
N ASN A 133 -12.54 14.46 -5.00
CA ASN A 133 -12.05 15.60 -5.78
C ASN A 133 -10.79 16.23 -5.17
N GLN A 134 -9.94 15.44 -4.55
CA GLN A 134 -8.73 15.92 -3.91
C GLN A 134 -7.56 15.90 -4.90
N PRO A 135 -6.97 17.07 -5.23
CA PRO A 135 -5.84 17.12 -6.15
C PRO A 135 -4.54 16.72 -5.45
N VAL A 136 -3.81 15.80 -6.07
CA VAL A 136 -2.52 15.30 -5.58
C VAL A 136 -1.48 15.42 -6.68
N MET A 137 -0.29 15.93 -6.34
CA MET A 137 0.87 15.95 -7.22
C MET A 137 1.63 14.63 -7.10
N ASP A 138 1.74 13.86 -8.18
CA ASP A 138 2.74 12.80 -8.32
C ASP A 138 4.08 13.43 -8.73
N LYS A 139 5.01 13.54 -7.80
CA LYS A 139 6.35 14.09 -8.01
C LYS A 139 7.21 13.21 -8.93
N THR A 140 6.89 11.93 -9.06
CA THR A 140 7.64 11.01 -9.91
C THR A 140 7.34 11.23 -11.41
N THR A 141 6.16 11.73 -11.72
CA THR A 141 5.71 11.99 -13.09
C THR A 141 5.51 13.48 -13.40
N GLY A 142 5.40 14.31 -12.35
CA GLY A 142 5.04 15.73 -12.46
C GLY A 142 3.57 15.98 -12.80
N LYS A 143 2.71 14.96 -12.68
CA LYS A 143 1.27 15.06 -12.99
C LYS A 143 0.44 15.36 -11.76
N VAL A 144 -0.63 16.09 -11.95
CA VAL A 144 -1.69 16.27 -10.95
C VAL A 144 -2.80 15.26 -11.24
N GLU A 145 -3.18 14.53 -10.22
CA GLU A 145 -4.26 13.54 -10.24
C GLU A 145 -5.40 14.00 -9.36
N ILE A 146 -6.62 13.75 -9.79
CA ILE A 146 -7.79 13.92 -8.92
C ILE A 146 -8.05 12.61 -8.22
N THR A 147 -8.10 12.63 -6.88
CA THR A 147 -8.11 11.41 -6.07
C THR A 147 -9.33 11.33 -5.17
N ALA A 148 -9.69 10.08 -4.83
CA ALA A 148 -10.67 9.77 -3.79
C ALA A 148 -9.95 9.57 -2.45
N GLN A 149 -10.37 10.29 -1.41
CA GLN A 149 -9.72 10.23 -0.10
C GLN A 149 -10.73 10.04 1.02
N ASN A 150 -10.34 9.29 2.04
CA ASN A 150 -11.07 9.14 3.29
C ASN A 150 -10.11 8.73 4.42
N HIS A 151 -9.34 9.71 4.91
CA HIS A 151 -8.40 9.46 6.01
C HIS A 151 -8.36 10.62 7.00
N GLY A 152 -7.92 10.34 8.21
CA GLY A 152 -7.80 11.32 9.29
C GLY A 152 -6.40 11.40 9.89
N PHE A 153 -5.46 10.60 9.39
CA PHE A 153 -4.06 10.60 9.77
C PHE A 153 -3.19 10.73 8.53
N ALA A 154 -1.99 11.23 8.70
CA ALA A 154 -0.98 11.35 7.66
C ALA A 154 0.41 10.97 8.20
N VAL A 155 1.32 10.65 7.31
CA VAL A 155 2.73 10.40 7.62
C VAL A 155 3.45 11.74 7.81
N ASP A 156 4.28 11.82 8.84
CA ASP A 156 5.14 12.97 9.11
C ASP A 156 6.54 12.73 8.51
N ALA A 157 6.66 13.01 7.21
CA ALA A 157 7.90 12.86 6.47
C ALA A 157 8.24 14.17 5.73
N PRO A 158 9.54 14.49 5.55
CA PRO A 158 9.94 15.71 4.86
C PRO A 158 9.60 15.64 3.37
N ILE A 159 8.91 16.67 2.87
CA ILE A 159 8.60 16.83 1.45
C ILE A 159 9.81 17.45 0.76
N GLY A 160 10.47 16.71 -0.12
CA GLY A 160 11.68 17.17 -0.81
C GLY A 160 12.27 16.08 -1.70
N GLU A 161 13.58 16.05 -1.78
CA GLU A 161 14.37 15.01 -2.42
C GLU A 161 14.41 13.73 -1.56
N TYR A 162 15.13 12.71 -2.03
CA TYR A 162 15.38 11.50 -1.24
C TYR A 162 16.12 11.83 0.05
N VAL A 163 15.68 11.22 1.14
CA VAL A 163 16.31 11.27 2.47
C VAL A 163 16.53 9.86 2.98
N THR A 164 17.56 9.67 3.81
CA THR A 164 17.71 8.41 4.54
C THR A 164 16.52 8.22 5.47
N ALA A 165 15.86 7.08 5.40
CA ALA A 165 14.79 6.72 6.32
C ALA A 165 15.27 6.80 7.78
N PRO A 166 14.44 7.24 8.75
CA PRO A 166 14.83 7.22 10.17
C PRO A 166 15.22 5.81 10.63
N ASN A 167 14.56 4.77 10.13
CA ASN A 167 15.07 3.40 10.20
C ASN A 167 16.01 3.15 9.02
N ALA A 168 17.31 3.45 9.22
CA ALA A 168 18.33 3.48 8.17
C ALA A 168 18.55 2.13 7.45
N GLU A 169 18.08 1.01 8.01
CA GLU A 169 18.20 -0.30 7.36
C GLU A 169 17.45 -0.37 6.03
N PHE A 170 16.44 0.50 5.82
CA PHE A 170 15.62 0.53 4.60
C PHE A 170 16.10 1.55 3.55
N GLY A 171 17.25 2.21 3.79
CA GLY A 171 17.90 3.10 2.83
C GLY A 171 17.17 4.42 2.61
N GLU A 172 17.14 4.89 1.37
CA GLU A 172 16.58 6.18 0.99
C GLU A 172 15.10 6.09 0.61
N VAL A 173 14.34 7.11 1.03
CA VAL A 173 12.91 7.26 0.76
C VAL A 173 12.59 8.70 0.35
N MET A 174 11.60 8.87 -0.51
CA MET A 174 11.08 10.17 -0.93
C MET A 174 9.56 10.20 -0.73
N VAL A 175 9.05 11.36 -0.34
CA VAL A 175 7.63 11.67 -0.47
C VAL A 175 7.32 11.82 -1.96
N SER A 176 6.64 10.81 -2.53
CA SER A 176 6.35 10.70 -3.95
C SER A 176 5.07 11.44 -4.36
N HIS A 177 4.11 11.56 -3.45
CA HIS A 177 2.84 12.22 -3.70
C HIS A 177 2.53 13.23 -2.60
N VAL A 178 1.97 14.39 -3.00
CA VAL A 178 1.69 15.52 -2.10
C VAL A 178 0.32 16.10 -2.40
N GLY A 179 -0.50 16.27 -1.38
CA GLY A 179 -1.78 16.96 -1.46
C GLY A 179 -1.59 18.44 -1.79
N LEU A 180 -2.25 18.93 -2.86
CA LEU A 180 -2.06 20.32 -3.30
C LEU A 180 -2.84 21.33 -2.47
N ASN A 181 -3.79 20.90 -1.65
CA ASN A 181 -4.58 21.81 -0.83
C ASN A 181 -3.85 22.26 0.45
N ASP A 182 -2.98 21.42 1.00
CA ASP A 182 -2.39 21.63 2.33
C ASP A 182 -0.98 21.04 2.51
N ASN A 183 -0.38 20.54 1.43
CA ASN A 183 0.94 19.91 1.44
C ASN A 183 1.06 18.68 2.37
N VAL A 184 -0.02 17.92 2.56
CA VAL A 184 0.02 16.66 3.29
C VAL A 184 0.72 15.59 2.46
N VAL A 185 1.44 14.69 3.12
CA VAL A 185 2.09 13.52 2.50
C VAL A 185 1.01 12.54 2.01
N GLU A 186 0.98 12.32 0.71
CA GLU A 186 0.00 11.47 0.03
C GLU A 186 0.61 10.21 -0.59
N GLY A 187 1.91 9.98 -0.41
CA GLY A 187 2.57 8.76 -0.82
C GLY A 187 4.07 8.78 -0.61
N LEU A 188 4.63 7.57 -0.52
CA LEU A 188 6.06 7.33 -0.33
C LEU A 188 6.60 6.41 -1.43
N THR A 189 7.86 6.58 -1.80
CA THR A 189 8.60 5.64 -2.65
C THR A 189 9.99 5.42 -2.08
N CYS A 190 10.40 4.16 -2.00
CA CYS A 190 11.73 3.77 -1.55
C CYS A 190 12.65 3.59 -2.75
N LYS A 191 13.94 3.87 -2.57
CA LYS A 191 14.96 3.76 -3.60
C LYS A 191 15.69 2.42 -3.54
N ASP A 192 16.02 1.97 -2.33
CA ASP A 192 16.90 0.83 -2.10
C ASP A 192 16.12 -0.48 -1.88
N ILE A 193 14.82 -0.39 -1.62
CA ILE A 193 13.91 -1.52 -1.49
C ILE A 193 12.72 -1.36 -2.42
N PRO A 194 12.14 -2.45 -2.95
CA PRO A 194 11.02 -2.39 -3.90
C PRO A 194 9.69 -2.08 -3.20
N ALA A 195 9.53 -0.86 -2.68
CA ALA A 195 8.36 -0.48 -1.90
C ALA A 195 7.85 0.92 -2.25
N PHE A 196 6.53 1.06 -2.39
CA PHE A 196 5.86 2.35 -2.49
C PHE A 196 4.46 2.32 -1.89
N SER A 197 3.87 3.48 -1.69
CA SER A 197 2.52 3.59 -1.12
C SER A 197 1.84 4.89 -1.53
N VAL A 198 0.50 4.91 -1.41
CA VAL A 198 -0.31 6.12 -1.56
C VAL A 198 -1.35 6.21 -0.45
N GLN A 199 -1.67 7.45 -0.04
CA GLN A 199 -2.62 7.72 1.04
C GLN A 199 -4.08 7.69 0.55
N TYR A 200 -4.31 7.98 -0.70
CA TYR A 200 -5.62 8.01 -1.35
C TYR A 200 -6.02 6.63 -1.90
N HIS A 201 -7.19 6.56 -2.54
CA HIS A 201 -7.84 5.30 -2.95
C HIS A 201 -7.85 5.12 -4.48
N PRO A 202 -6.78 4.54 -5.10
CA PRO A 202 -6.70 4.34 -6.55
C PRO A 202 -7.65 3.26 -7.08
N GLU A 203 -8.22 2.43 -6.22
CA GLU A 203 -9.22 1.43 -6.59
C GLU A 203 -10.53 2.05 -7.09
N ALA A 204 -10.77 3.32 -6.74
CA ALA A 204 -11.80 4.20 -7.28
C ALA A 204 -13.21 3.54 -7.37
N ALA A 205 -13.65 2.85 -6.33
CA ALA A 205 -14.99 2.26 -6.27
C ALA A 205 -16.09 3.34 -6.28
N ALA A 206 -15.73 4.56 -5.89
CA ALA A 206 -16.43 5.81 -6.15
C ALA A 206 -15.35 6.87 -6.42
N GLY A 207 -15.46 7.63 -7.50
CA GLY A 207 -14.54 8.73 -7.83
C GLY A 207 -13.70 8.50 -9.09
N PRO A 208 -12.71 9.36 -9.32
CA PRO A 208 -11.88 9.36 -10.52
C PRO A 208 -10.96 8.13 -10.60
N HIS A 209 -10.60 7.76 -11.84
CA HIS A 209 -9.73 6.62 -12.14
C HIS A 209 -8.31 7.04 -12.53
N ASP A 210 -7.92 8.30 -12.31
CA ASP A 210 -6.65 8.88 -12.75
C ASP A 210 -5.45 8.07 -12.27
N SER A 211 -5.53 7.53 -11.04
CA SER A 211 -4.46 6.79 -10.39
C SER A 211 -4.55 5.26 -10.50
N ALA A 212 -5.46 4.73 -11.35
CA ALA A 212 -5.61 3.28 -11.52
C ALA A 212 -4.32 2.59 -12.02
N TYR A 213 -3.43 3.31 -12.70
CA TYR A 213 -2.12 2.84 -13.16
C TYR A 213 -1.17 2.41 -12.02
N LEU A 214 -1.44 2.77 -10.78
CA LEU A 214 -0.63 2.34 -9.63
C LEU A 214 -0.68 0.83 -9.41
N PHE A 215 -1.78 0.18 -9.79
CA PHE A 215 -1.86 -1.28 -9.82
C PHE A 215 -0.92 -1.87 -10.87
N ASP A 216 -0.81 -1.25 -12.05
CA ASP A 216 0.11 -1.65 -13.11
C ASP A 216 1.56 -1.41 -12.68
N ARG A 217 1.86 -0.25 -12.05
CA ARG A 217 3.17 0.06 -11.45
C ARG A 217 3.62 -1.03 -10.45
N PHE A 218 2.70 -1.55 -9.64
CA PHE A 218 3.04 -2.60 -8.69
C PHE A 218 3.35 -3.93 -9.39
N ILE A 219 2.62 -4.27 -10.45
CA ILE A 219 2.89 -5.46 -11.26
C ILE A 219 4.27 -5.34 -11.93
N ASP A 220 4.57 -4.19 -12.53
CA ASP A 220 5.88 -3.92 -13.14
C ASP A 220 7.02 -4.06 -12.12
N LEU A 221 6.82 -3.57 -10.90
CA LEU A 221 7.77 -3.69 -9.81
C LEU A 221 8.02 -5.16 -9.43
N MET A 222 6.97 -5.99 -9.36
CA MET A 222 7.10 -7.43 -9.10
C MET A 222 7.88 -8.13 -10.21
N VAL A 223 7.55 -7.87 -11.48
CA VAL A 223 8.23 -8.46 -12.63
C VAL A 223 9.71 -8.06 -12.66
N ALA A 224 10.02 -6.78 -12.48
CA ALA A 224 11.39 -6.28 -12.46
C ALA A 224 12.21 -6.91 -11.32
N THR A 225 11.62 -7.03 -10.12
CA THR A 225 12.30 -7.63 -8.95
C THR A 225 12.56 -9.11 -9.16
N LYS A 226 11.64 -9.84 -9.77
CA LYS A 226 11.81 -11.27 -10.10
C LYS A 226 12.93 -11.47 -11.10
N THR A 227 12.93 -10.72 -12.19
CA THR A 227 13.99 -10.79 -13.22
C THR A 227 15.37 -10.47 -12.64
N ALA A 228 15.47 -9.50 -11.73
CA ALA A 228 16.73 -9.15 -11.08
C ALA A 228 17.27 -10.25 -10.13
N LYS A 229 16.39 -11.10 -9.58
CA LYS A 229 16.80 -12.23 -8.71
C LYS A 229 17.22 -13.46 -9.51
N GLU A 230 16.79 -13.57 -10.77
CA GLU A 230 17.11 -14.68 -11.66
C GLU A 230 18.38 -14.42 -12.51
N ALA A 231 18.87 -13.18 -12.54
CA ALA A 231 20.08 -12.74 -13.28
C ALA A 231 21.35 -12.83 -12.41
#